data_0a4929b377c2b00876d63cbf3b4d9d73
#
_entry.id   0a4929b377c2b00876d63cbf3b4d9d73
#
_cell.length_a   1.000
_cell.length_b   1.000
_cell.length_c   1.000
_cell.angle_alpha   90.00
_cell.angle_beta   90.00
_cell.angle_gamma   90.00
#
_symmetry.space_group_name_H-M   'P 1'
#
loop_
_entity.id
_entity.type
_entity.pdbx_description
1 polymer ?
#
loop_
_entity_poly.entity_id
_entity_poly.type
_entity_poly.pdbx_seq_one_letter_code
_entity_poly.pdbx_strand_id
1 'polypeptide(L)'
;AITIATLPAVWPKPWAVSSTARTRCPLSGRLGSSGALVQPDVLSAEATRMLRDPRSRGLATEFAGRWLGFYAFDNFTQPDMDSFPEYTETLRSAMYEEAILFFQNLFADNLPITDLIRADYAYVNEELAAHYGIQGVQGPEMQRVVLSPALQESRGGIFGMGSLLTVTSTPLRSSPIYRGVWILDKALGIGTPEAPADVPAISAGERSLDGVPLHEQIARHRANSSCAVCHNRIDPPGLALEYYDAIGRWRSTDKEGKEVFARGELRDGRVLVGLEGVREFATSEQANMRRQFSRKLLAYALGRNPLPSDRQLIDAMMTALEPIGGPSVAVDLLIRSPQFRFRRDPSTDQASAPHRR
;
A
#
# COMPACT_ATOMS: atom_id res chain seq x y z
N ALA A 1 -15.77 21.42 6.45
CA ALA A 1 -15.93 20.69 5.19
C ALA A 1 -14.51 20.33 4.70
N ILE A 2 -13.99 19.18 5.14
CA ILE A 2 -12.79 18.63 4.54
C ILE A 2 -13.29 17.89 3.30
N THR A 3 -13.27 18.59 2.18
CA THR A 3 -13.37 18.00 0.87
C THR A 3 -12.32 16.90 0.80
N ILE A 4 -12.72 15.67 0.57
CA ILE A 4 -11.81 14.63 0.09
C ILE A 4 -11.29 15.22 -1.21
N ALA A 5 -10.09 15.80 -1.14
CA ALA A 5 -9.46 16.39 -2.29
C ALA A 5 -9.38 15.28 -3.34
N THR A 6 -10.17 15.41 -4.38
CA THR A 6 -9.98 14.73 -5.64
C THR A 6 -8.50 14.85 -5.93
N LEU A 7 -7.77 13.75 -5.76
CA LEU A 7 -6.38 13.69 -6.18
C LEU A 7 -6.37 14.18 -7.63
N PRO A 8 -5.60 15.23 -7.94
CA PRO A 8 -5.56 15.74 -9.31
C PRO A 8 -5.16 14.58 -10.21
N ALA A 9 -5.93 14.34 -11.24
CA ALA A 9 -5.70 13.32 -12.29
C ALA A 9 -4.51 13.67 -13.17
N VAL A 10 -3.51 14.34 -12.62
CA VAL A 10 -2.29 14.70 -13.32
C VAL A 10 -1.12 14.04 -12.59
N TRP A 11 -0.81 12.82 -13.01
CA TRP A 11 0.47 12.21 -12.70
C TRP A 11 1.58 13.10 -13.27
N PRO A 12 2.48 13.66 -12.45
CA PRO A 12 3.71 14.23 -13.02
C PRO A 12 4.39 13.10 -13.80
N LYS A 13 4.82 13.39 -15.01
CA LYS A 13 5.53 12.42 -15.86
C LYS A 13 6.68 11.85 -15.04
N PRO A 14 6.76 10.53 -14.78
CA PRO A 14 7.72 9.94 -13.84
C PRO A 14 9.18 10.08 -14.27
N TRP A 15 9.46 10.72 -15.37
CA TRP A 15 10.79 10.94 -15.98
C TRP A 15 11.16 12.40 -16.20
N ALA A 16 10.35 13.35 -15.75
CA ALA A 16 10.80 14.71 -15.54
C ALA A 16 11.65 14.78 -14.26
N VAL A 17 12.60 13.87 -14.12
CA VAL A 17 13.74 14.02 -13.22
C VAL A 17 14.50 15.24 -13.71
N SER A 18 14.69 16.23 -12.82
CA SER A 18 15.47 17.41 -13.09
C SER A 18 16.75 17.05 -13.87
N SER A 19 17.10 17.87 -14.84
CA SER A 19 18.20 17.64 -15.79
C SER A 19 19.60 17.51 -15.15
N THR A 20 19.69 17.51 -13.82
CA THR A 20 20.95 17.58 -13.07
C THR A 20 21.44 16.25 -12.46
N ALA A 21 20.67 15.16 -12.51
CA ALA A 21 21.09 13.87 -11.96
C ALA A 21 20.93 12.71 -12.97
N ARG A 22 21.40 12.87 -14.19
CA ARG A 22 21.59 11.76 -15.12
C ARG A 22 22.92 11.06 -14.85
N THR A 23 23.08 10.42 -13.70
CA THR A 23 24.09 9.36 -13.57
C THR A 23 23.57 8.14 -14.36
N ARG A 24 23.79 8.15 -15.67
CA ARG A 24 23.55 6.97 -16.51
C ARG A 24 24.40 5.84 -15.94
N CYS A 25 23.76 4.71 -15.60
CA CYS A 25 24.54 3.50 -15.30
C CYS A 25 25.43 3.20 -16.53
N PRO A 26 26.77 3.15 -16.39
CA PRO A 26 27.66 2.96 -17.53
C PRO A 26 27.36 1.68 -18.32
N LEU A 27 26.92 0.62 -17.64
CA LEU A 27 26.57 -0.65 -18.26
C LEU A 27 25.29 -0.54 -19.09
N SER A 28 24.22 -0.01 -18.55
CA SER A 28 22.96 0.22 -19.28
C SER A 28 23.18 1.18 -20.46
N GLY A 29 24.04 2.17 -20.31
CA GLY A 29 24.44 3.08 -21.38
C GLY A 29 25.14 2.37 -22.54
N ARG A 30 26.08 1.45 -22.25
CA ARG A 30 26.77 0.64 -23.28
C ARG A 30 25.82 -0.31 -23.99
N LEU A 31 24.96 -1.02 -23.25
CA LEU A 31 23.97 -1.93 -23.82
C LEU A 31 22.96 -1.20 -24.70
N GLY A 32 22.56 0.01 -24.30
CA GLY A 32 21.67 0.86 -25.09
C GLY A 32 22.31 1.35 -26.38
N SER A 33 23.57 1.82 -26.33
CA SER A 33 24.30 2.31 -27.53
C SER A 33 24.66 1.20 -28.51
N SER A 34 24.87 -0.04 -28.03
CA SER A 34 25.13 -1.20 -28.90
C SER A 34 23.87 -1.81 -29.51
N GLY A 35 22.68 -1.35 -29.11
CA GLY A 35 21.41 -1.96 -29.51
C GLY A 35 21.11 -3.30 -28.83
N ALA A 36 21.96 -3.77 -27.91
CA ALA A 36 21.80 -5.09 -27.28
C ALA A 36 20.49 -5.21 -26.45
N LEU A 37 19.97 -4.10 -25.92
CA LEU A 37 18.69 -4.08 -25.17
C LEU A 37 17.47 -4.40 -26.03
N VAL A 38 17.60 -4.47 -27.36
CA VAL A 38 16.52 -4.96 -28.24
C VAL A 38 16.32 -6.46 -28.06
N GLN A 39 17.36 -7.20 -27.67
CA GLN A 39 17.29 -8.62 -27.40
C GLN A 39 16.53 -8.89 -26.09
N PRO A 40 15.43 -9.69 -26.09
CA PRO A 40 14.59 -9.87 -24.92
C PRO A 40 15.35 -10.39 -23.69
N ASP A 41 16.28 -11.33 -23.88
CA ASP A 41 17.03 -11.94 -22.77
C ASP A 41 18.05 -10.96 -22.16
N VAL A 42 18.69 -10.12 -22.99
CA VAL A 42 19.58 -9.07 -22.50
C VAL A 42 18.79 -8.01 -21.73
N LEU A 43 17.60 -7.65 -22.20
CA LEU A 43 16.69 -6.71 -21.53
C LEU A 43 16.27 -7.28 -20.15
N SER A 44 15.89 -8.55 -20.08
CA SER A 44 15.47 -9.19 -18.83
C SER A 44 16.62 -9.32 -17.83
N ALA A 45 17.80 -9.70 -18.30
CA ALA A 45 19.00 -9.77 -17.44
C ALA A 45 19.35 -8.39 -16.86
N GLU A 46 19.28 -7.34 -17.69
CA GLU A 46 19.56 -5.96 -17.25
C GLU A 46 18.51 -5.47 -16.27
N ALA A 47 17.22 -5.74 -16.50
CA ALA A 47 16.16 -5.39 -15.56
C ALA A 47 16.36 -6.09 -14.21
N THR A 48 16.67 -7.38 -14.21
CA THR A 48 16.97 -8.13 -12.98
C THR A 48 18.16 -7.53 -12.24
N ARG A 49 19.22 -7.16 -12.93
CA ARG A 49 20.37 -6.47 -12.36
C ARG A 49 19.97 -5.13 -11.74
N MET A 50 19.13 -4.35 -12.45
CA MET A 50 18.66 -3.04 -11.98
C MET A 50 17.77 -3.15 -10.72
N LEU A 51 16.96 -4.18 -10.60
CA LEU A 51 16.14 -4.43 -9.39
C LEU A 51 17.01 -4.66 -8.15
N ARG A 52 18.21 -5.24 -8.32
CA ARG A 52 19.20 -5.48 -7.25
C ARG A 52 20.13 -4.29 -6.99
N ASP A 53 20.09 -3.28 -7.82
CA ASP A 53 20.92 -2.07 -7.67
C ASP A 53 20.38 -1.24 -6.48
N PRO A 54 21.22 -0.68 -5.59
CA PRO A 54 20.76 0.19 -4.49
C PRO A 54 19.88 1.35 -4.93
N ARG A 55 20.04 1.83 -6.17
CA ARG A 55 19.19 2.87 -6.78
C ARG A 55 17.75 2.41 -7.03
N SER A 56 17.46 1.10 -6.97
CA SER A 56 16.10 0.55 -7.04
C SER A 56 15.23 1.01 -5.88
N ARG A 57 15.82 1.58 -4.81
CA ARG A 57 15.10 2.28 -3.74
C ARG A 57 14.08 3.28 -4.30
N GLY A 58 14.38 3.94 -5.44
CA GLY A 58 13.44 4.80 -6.14
C GLY A 58 12.15 4.10 -6.58
N LEU A 59 12.19 2.80 -6.84
CA LEU A 59 11.00 2.00 -7.13
C LEU A 59 10.13 1.83 -5.86
N ALA A 60 10.73 1.59 -4.70
CA ALA A 60 10.01 1.50 -3.45
C ALA A 60 9.32 2.83 -3.09
N THR A 61 10.02 3.97 -3.21
CA THR A 61 9.46 5.29 -2.89
C THR A 61 8.36 5.71 -3.87
N GLU A 62 8.63 5.62 -5.18
CA GLU A 62 7.73 6.16 -6.20
C GLU A 62 6.59 5.20 -6.56
N PHE A 63 6.87 3.92 -6.70
CA PHE A 63 5.83 2.94 -7.03
C PHE A 63 5.01 2.54 -5.80
N ALA A 64 5.65 1.92 -4.80
CA ALA A 64 4.94 1.41 -3.64
C ALA A 64 4.37 2.54 -2.78
N GLY A 65 5.16 3.61 -2.54
CA GLY A 65 4.72 4.77 -1.77
C GLY A 65 3.48 5.45 -2.35
N ARG A 66 3.42 5.62 -3.69
CA ARG A 66 2.22 6.18 -4.34
C ARG A 66 1.06 5.21 -4.40
N TRP A 67 1.33 3.95 -4.65
CA TRP A 67 0.28 2.93 -4.69
C TRP A 67 -0.42 2.82 -3.34
N LEU A 68 0.33 2.67 -2.24
CA LEU A 68 -0.21 2.42 -0.90
C LEU A 68 -0.48 3.71 -0.10
N GLY A 69 0.00 4.86 -0.58
CA GLY A 69 -0.33 6.16 -0.01
C GLY A 69 0.64 6.67 1.06
N PHE A 70 1.79 6.01 1.26
CA PHE A 70 2.82 6.50 2.21
C PHE A 70 3.90 7.39 1.56
N TYR A 71 3.79 7.69 0.26
CA TYR A 71 4.74 8.55 -0.47
C TYR A 71 4.98 9.91 0.20
N ALA A 72 3.92 10.50 0.72
CA ALA A 72 3.97 11.80 1.39
C ALA A 72 3.90 11.67 2.91
N PHE A 73 4.54 10.63 3.48
CA PHE A 73 4.48 10.34 4.91
C PHE A 73 4.89 11.53 5.79
N ASP A 74 5.79 12.39 5.28
CA ASP A 74 6.20 13.61 5.97
C ASP A 74 5.21 14.79 5.82
N ASN A 75 4.29 14.71 4.86
CA ASN A 75 3.39 15.81 4.49
C ASN A 75 1.90 15.52 4.71
N PHE A 76 1.54 14.37 5.31
CA PHE A 76 0.16 14.10 5.69
C PHE A 76 -0.20 14.75 7.03
N THR A 77 -1.48 14.74 7.40
CA THR A 77 -1.91 15.23 8.72
C THR A 77 -1.32 14.34 9.81
N GLN A 78 -0.34 14.88 10.54
CA GLN A 78 0.42 14.15 11.55
C GLN A 78 -0.45 13.81 12.77
N PRO A 79 -0.13 12.73 13.51
CA PRO A 79 -0.65 12.50 14.85
C PRO A 79 -0.41 13.70 15.77
N ASP A 80 -1.33 13.93 16.69
CA ASP A 80 -1.23 14.98 17.68
C ASP A 80 -0.15 14.66 18.71
N MET A 81 0.85 15.51 18.81
CA MET A 81 2.05 15.28 19.65
C MET A 81 1.74 15.31 21.14
N ASP A 82 0.69 16.03 21.57
CA ASP A 82 0.28 16.04 22.98
C ASP A 82 -0.41 14.73 23.36
N SER A 83 -1.11 14.12 22.40
CA SER A 83 -1.78 12.82 22.56
C SER A 83 -0.85 11.62 22.37
N PHE A 84 0.22 11.78 21.57
CA PHE A 84 1.18 10.75 21.21
C PHE A 84 2.62 11.29 21.29
N PRO A 85 3.13 11.64 22.51
CA PRO A 85 4.46 12.24 22.67
C PRO A 85 5.60 11.33 22.23
N GLU A 86 5.36 10.02 22.14
CA GLU A 86 6.30 9.03 21.62
C GLU A 86 6.41 9.00 20.09
N TYR A 87 5.55 9.71 19.35
CA TYR A 87 5.64 9.82 17.91
C TYR A 87 6.68 10.86 17.51
N THR A 88 7.94 10.51 17.75
CA THR A 88 9.10 11.34 17.44
C THR A 88 9.38 11.39 15.95
N GLU A 89 10.21 12.35 15.51
CA GLU A 89 10.67 12.41 14.12
C GLU A 89 11.53 11.19 13.75
N THR A 90 12.31 10.67 14.69
CA THR A 90 13.14 9.47 14.50
C THR A 90 12.27 8.22 14.34
N LEU A 91 11.23 8.06 15.17
CA LEU A 91 10.27 6.97 15.02
C LEU A 91 9.52 7.05 13.68
N ARG A 92 9.07 8.25 13.31
CA ARG A 92 8.41 8.50 12.01
C ARG A 92 9.33 8.12 10.85
N SER A 93 10.59 8.54 10.90
CA SER A 93 11.59 8.21 9.89
C SER A 93 11.83 6.70 9.81
N ALA A 94 11.92 6.00 10.95
CA ALA A 94 12.09 4.56 11.00
C ALA A 94 10.87 3.80 10.43
N MET A 95 9.64 4.26 10.70
CA MET A 95 8.42 3.70 10.10
C MET A 95 8.40 3.85 8.58
N TYR A 96 8.82 5.00 8.07
CA TYR A 96 8.94 5.22 6.63
C TYR A 96 9.98 4.30 6.01
N GLU A 97 11.17 4.21 6.65
CA GLU A 97 12.26 3.38 6.19
C GLU A 97 11.92 1.88 6.20
N GLU A 98 11.13 1.41 7.18
CA GLU A 98 10.58 0.04 7.19
C GLU A 98 9.85 -0.27 5.87
N ALA A 99 8.91 0.60 5.49
CA ALA A 99 8.13 0.40 4.26
C ALA A 99 9.02 0.44 3.01
N ILE A 100 9.97 1.37 2.95
CA ILE A 100 10.91 1.46 1.84
C ILE A 100 11.76 0.20 1.71
N LEU A 101 12.37 -0.27 2.81
CA LEU A 101 13.23 -1.46 2.81
C LEU A 101 12.43 -2.73 2.50
N PHE A 102 11.20 -2.82 2.99
CA PHE A 102 10.32 -3.94 2.67
C PHE A 102 10.11 -4.05 1.15
N PHE A 103 9.70 -2.98 0.49
CA PHE A 103 9.46 -3.00 -0.96
C PHE A 103 10.76 -3.09 -1.76
N GLN A 104 11.83 -2.43 -1.35
CA GLN A 104 13.13 -2.54 -2.00
C GLN A 104 13.59 -4.00 -2.04
N ASN A 105 13.54 -4.70 -0.89
CA ASN A 105 13.98 -6.09 -0.82
C ASN A 105 12.96 -7.07 -1.43
N LEU A 106 11.65 -6.76 -1.41
CA LEU A 106 10.65 -7.53 -2.15
C LEU A 106 11.03 -7.64 -3.64
N PHE A 107 11.50 -6.55 -4.25
CA PHE A 107 11.95 -6.54 -5.65
C PHE A 107 13.37 -7.08 -5.82
N ALA A 108 14.33 -6.67 -4.98
CA ALA A 108 15.74 -7.03 -5.13
C ALA A 108 16.01 -8.53 -4.93
N ASP A 109 15.37 -9.10 -3.91
CA ASP A 109 15.50 -10.53 -3.55
C ASP A 109 14.42 -11.39 -4.21
N ASN A 110 13.52 -10.75 -4.98
CA ASN A 110 12.39 -11.40 -5.64
C ASN A 110 11.54 -12.23 -4.67
N LEU A 111 11.22 -11.66 -3.50
CA LEU A 111 10.44 -12.33 -2.48
C LEU A 111 8.99 -12.57 -2.95
N PRO A 112 8.30 -13.58 -2.40
CA PRO A 112 6.92 -13.86 -2.80
C PRO A 112 6.00 -12.66 -2.64
N ILE A 113 5.12 -12.43 -3.61
CA ILE A 113 4.12 -11.33 -3.53
C ILE A 113 3.15 -11.53 -2.36
N THR A 114 3.01 -12.75 -1.87
CA THR A 114 2.23 -13.10 -0.67
C THR A 114 2.78 -12.47 0.62
N ASP A 115 4.07 -12.06 0.63
CA ASP A 115 4.67 -11.35 1.75
C ASP A 115 4.00 -10.00 2.02
N LEU A 116 3.33 -9.43 1.01
CA LEU A 116 2.47 -8.25 1.23
C LEU A 116 1.37 -8.53 2.27
N ILE A 117 0.83 -9.76 2.30
CA ILE A 117 -0.19 -10.15 3.27
C ILE A 117 0.46 -10.65 4.55
N ARG A 118 1.44 -11.55 4.41
CA ARG A 118 1.97 -12.34 5.51
C ARG A 118 3.48 -12.55 5.36
N ALA A 119 4.25 -11.58 5.82
CA ALA A 119 5.69 -11.73 5.99
C ALA A 119 6.00 -12.17 7.43
N ASP A 120 6.94 -13.08 7.59
CA ASP A 120 7.48 -13.50 8.89
C ASP A 120 8.67 -12.64 9.34
N TYR A 121 8.84 -11.47 8.75
CA TYR A 121 9.92 -10.53 9.02
C TYR A 121 9.45 -9.08 9.01
N ALA A 122 10.26 -8.21 9.63
CA ALA A 122 10.14 -6.77 9.57
C ALA A 122 11.53 -6.13 9.43
N TYR A 123 11.58 -4.86 9.01
CA TYR A 123 12.79 -4.04 9.02
C TYR A 123 12.64 -3.00 10.12
N VAL A 124 13.49 -3.05 11.13
CA VAL A 124 13.41 -2.20 12.31
C VAL A 124 14.79 -1.75 12.79
N ASN A 125 14.85 -0.57 13.37
CA ASN A 125 15.95 -0.15 14.25
C ASN A 125 15.53 -0.29 15.72
N GLU A 126 16.37 0.10 16.66
CA GLU A 126 16.08 -0.01 18.10
C GLU A 126 14.77 0.69 18.50
N GLU A 127 14.53 1.91 17.99
CA GLU A 127 13.35 2.71 18.34
C GLU A 127 12.05 2.07 17.78
N LEU A 128 12.05 1.67 16.51
CA LEU A 128 10.89 1.02 15.91
C LEU A 128 10.65 -0.37 16.50
N ALA A 129 11.73 -1.10 16.83
CA ALA A 129 11.65 -2.38 17.52
C ALA A 129 11.00 -2.23 18.91
N ALA A 130 11.40 -1.23 19.68
CA ALA A 130 10.77 -0.91 20.96
C ALA A 130 9.27 -0.57 20.80
N HIS A 131 8.94 0.24 19.79
CA HIS A 131 7.56 0.58 19.44
C HIS A 131 6.70 -0.64 19.08
N TYR A 132 7.30 -1.64 18.44
CA TYR A 132 6.65 -2.90 18.04
C TYR A 132 6.67 -3.99 19.12
N GLY A 133 7.42 -3.79 20.21
CA GLY A 133 7.64 -4.81 21.24
C GLY A 133 8.64 -5.91 20.82
N ILE A 134 9.48 -5.65 19.82
CA ILE A 134 10.52 -6.56 19.34
C ILE A 134 11.76 -6.40 20.21
N GLN A 135 12.27 -7.50 20.76
CA GLN A 135 13.43 -7.51 21.66
C GLN A 135 14.73 -7.78 20.88
N GLY A 136 15.84 -7.29 21.43
CA GLY A 136 17.19 -7.66 20.97
C GLY A 136 17.74 -6.84 19.80
N VAL A 137 17.02 -5.84 19.31
CA VAL A 137 17.50 -4.88 18.30
C VAL A 137 18.14 -3.71 18.98
N GLN A 138 19.34 -3.31 18.54
CA GLN A 138 20.10 -2.18 19.09
C GLN A 138 20.63 -1.28 17.97
N GLY A 139 20.72 0.00 18.27
CA GLY A 139 21.30 1.03 17.41
C GLY A 139 20.32 1.61 16.38
N PRO A 140 20.76 2.67 15.68
CA PRO A 140 19.91 3.44 14.75
C PRO A 140 19.72 2.76 13.39
N GLU A 141 20.56 1.76 13.06
CA GLU A 141 20.55 1.13 11.74
C GLU A 141 19.37 0.16 11.60
N MET A 142 18.70 0.23 10.46
CA MET A 142 17.59 -0.68 10.13
C MET A 142 18.12 -2.10 9.90
N GLN A 143 17.52 -3.08 10.57
CA GLN A 143 17.88 -4.50 10.51
C GLN A 143 16.66 -5.32 10.10
N ARG A 144 16.88 -6.34 9.27
CA ARG A 144 15.84 -7.34 8.99
C ARG A 144 15.78 -8.31 10.16
N VAL A 145 14.64 -8.41 10.81
CA VAL A 145 14.40 -9.33 11.93
C VAL A 145 13.32 -10.34 11.56
N VAL A 146 13.52 -11.59 11.96
CA VAL A 146 12.49 -12.63 11.85
C VAL A 146 11.54 -12.50 13.03
N LEU A 147 10.26 -12.46 12.76
CA LEU A 147 9.22 -12.32 13.77
C LEU A 147 8.91 -13.68 14.41
N SER A 148 8.91 -13.75 15.72
CA SER A 148 8.42 -14.92 16.44
C SER A 148 6.93 -15.15 16.16
N PRO A 149 6.38 -16.35 16.34
CA PRO A 149 4.95 -16.61 16.15
C PRO A 149 4.05 -15.63 16.90
N ALA A 150 4.40 -15.28 18.14
CA ALA A 150 3.65 -14.30 18.94
C ALA A 150 3.69 -12.88 18.33
N LEU A 151 4.84 -12.46 17.78
CA LEU A 151 4.95 -11.17 17.09
C LEU A 151 4.23 -11.16 15.74
N GLN A 152 4.15 -12.29 15.06
CA GLN A 152 3.39 -12.42 13.83
C GLN A 152 1.88 -12.19 14.03
N GLU A 153 1.34 -12.37 15.22
CA GLU A 153 -0.06 -12.03 15.54
C GLU A 153 -0.34 -10.53 15.40
N SER A 154 0.70 -9.69 15.52
CA SER A 154 0.56 -8.23 15.48
C SER A 154 1.44 -7.53 14.44
N ARG A 155 2.39 -8.21 13.80
CA ARG A 155 3.35 -7.60 12.86
C ARG A 155 3.59 -8.48 11.64
N GLY A 156 4.20 -7.86 10.61
CA GLY A 156 4.55 -8.52 9.35
C GLY A 156 3.53 -8.27 8.23
N GLY A 157 4.03 -8.09 7.01
CA GLY A 157 3.25 -7.66 5.86
C GLY A 157 2.74 -6.22 5.98
N ILE A 158 2.05 -5.74 4.94
CA ILE A 158 1.66 -4.32 4.86
C ILE A 158 0.59 -3.90 5.86
N PHE A 159 -0.23 -4.82 6.36
CA PHE A 159 -1.33 -4.51 7.27
C PHE A 159 -0.87 -4.25 8.71
N GLY A 160 0.34 -4.68 9.07
CA GLY A 160 0.95 -4.47 10.39
C GLY A 160 2.02 -3.37 10.44
N MET A 161 2.29 -2.68 9.32
CA MET A 161 3.31 -1.61 9.26
C MET A 161 2.84 -0.32 9.92
N GLY A 162 3.68 0.25 10.78
CA GLY A 162 3.39 1.49 11.49
C GLY A 162 3.07 2.65 10.55
N SER A 163 3.84 2.83 9.47
CA SER A 163 3.61 3.90 8.50
C SER A 163 2.22 3.82 7.86
N LEU A 164 1.77 2.62 7.45
CA LEU A 164 0.47 2.43 6.80
C LEU A 164 -0.70 2.58 7.77
N LEU A 165 -0.53 2.10 9.00
CA LEU A 165 -1.51 2.28 10.07
C LEU A 165 -1.65 3.76 10.47
N THR A 166 -0.55 4.51 10.45
CA THR A 166 -0.53 5.94 10.80
C THR A 166 -1.18 6.79 9.71
N VAL A 167 -0.83 6.61 8.43
CA VAL A 167 -1.46 7.39 7.32
C VAL A 167 -2.95 7.10 7.14
N THR A 168 -3.45 6.03 7.71
CA THR A 168 -4.86 5.64 7.71
C THR A 168 -5.57 5.96 9.03
N SER A 169 -4.98 6.81 9.85
CA SER A 169 -5.53 7.30 11.11
C SER A 169 -5.87 8.80 11.03
N THR A 170 -6.50 9.31 12.08
CA THR A 170 -6.69 10.75 12.30
C THR A 170 -5.67 11.23 13.35
N PRO A 171 -5.46 12.54 13.52
CA PRO A 171 -4.49 13.04 14.50
C PRO A 171 -4.67 12.51 15.91
N LEU A 172 -5.91 12.33 16.35
CA LEU A 172 -6.23 11.99 17.74
C LEU A 172 -6.53 10.51 17.98
N ARG A 173 -6.83 9.75 16.93
CA ARG A 173 -7.26 8.35 17.04
C ARG A 173 -7.10 7.56 15.74
N SER A 174 -7.17 6.25 15.84
CA SER A 174 -7.35 5.35 14.69
C SER A 174 -8.65 5.65 13.92
N SER A 175 -8.71 5.23 12.65
CA SER A 175 -9.91 5.36 11.83
C SER A 175 -10.23 4.03 11.13
N PRO A 176 -11.16 3.22 11.68
CA PRO A 176 -11.61 2.00 11.01
C PRO A 176 -12.09 2.23 9.59
N ILE A 177 -12.74 3.36 9.33
CA ILE A 177 -13.25 3.70 8.00
C ILE A 177 -12.10 3.94 7.03
N TYR A 178 -11.09 4.75 7.38
CA TYR A 178 -9.93 5.00 6.50
C TYR A 178 -9.12 3.73 6.28
N ARG A 179 -8.90 2.91 7.34
CA ARG A 179 -8.23 1.62 7.24
C ARG A 179 -8.98 0.66 6.34
N GLY A 180 -10.32 0.57 6.48
CA GLY A 180 -11.16 -0.27 5.64
C GLY A 180 -11.15 0.14 4.17
N VAL A 181 -11.31 1.43 3.88
CA VAL A 181 -11.20 1.97 2.51
C VAL A 181 -9.81 1.67 1.93
N TRP A 182 -8.74 1.89 2.72
CA TRP A 182 -7.38 1.64 2.28
C TRP A 182 -7.15 0.15 1.96
N ILE A 183 -7.63 -0.77 2.79
CA ILE A 183 -7.54 -2.22 2.55
C ILE A 183 -8.25 -2.57 1.23
N LEU A 184 -9.49 -2.11 1.06
CA LEU A 184 -10.28 -2.46 -0.13
C LEU A 184 -9.74 -1.80 -1.41
N ASP A 185 -9.45 -0.50 -1.39
CA ASP A 185 -9.11 0.25 -2.60
C ASP A 185 -7.63 0.17 -2.93
N LYS A 186 -6.76 0.37 -1.93
CA LYS A 186 -5.31 0.43 -2.19
C LYS A 186 -4.70 -0.95 -2.20
N ALA A 187 -4.88 -1.74 -1.15
CA ALA A 187 -4.24 -3.05 -1.05
C ALA A 187 -4.89 -4.06 -2.01
N LEU A 188 -6.21 -4.21 -1.98
CA LEU A 188 -6.92 -5.25 -2.72
C LEU A 188 -7.47 -4.79 -4.08
N GLY A 189 -7.66 -3.49 -4.32
CA GLY A 189 -8.18 -2.97 -5.58
C GLY A 189 -9.63 -3.39 -5.89
N ILE A 190 -10.40 -3.70 -4.83
CA ILE A 190 -11.80 -4.13 -4.96
C ILE A 190 -12.72 -2.95 -5.30
N GLY A 191 -12.31 -1.73 -4.94
CA GLY A 191 -13.06 -0.50 -5.12
C GLY A 191 -14.12 -0.27 -4.04
N THR A 192 -14.19 0.95 -3.53
CA THR A 192 -15.26 1.43 -2.67
C THR A 192 -16.05 2.53 -3.40
N PRO A 193 -17.38 2.60 -3.25
CA PRO A 193 -18.14 3.71 -3.80
C PRO A 193 -17.68 5.04 -3.20
N GLU A 194 -17.75 6.12 -3.98
CA GLU A 194 -17.57 7.47 -3.44
C GLU A 194 -18.66 7.78 -2.43
N ALA A 195 -18.27 8.45 -1.33
CA ALA A 195 -19.22 8.90 -0.34
C ALA A 195 -20.17 9.94 -0.96
N PRO A 196 -21.50 9.85 -0.73
CA PRO A 196 -22.41 10.89 -1.15
C PRO A 196 -22.02 12.26 -0.57
N ALA A 197 -22.25 13.34 -1.34
CA ALA A 197 -21.81 14.69 -0.96
C ALA A 197 -22.43 15.21 0.36
N ASP A 198 -23.61 14.68 0.72
CA ASP A 198 -24.40 15.14 1.87
C ASP A 198 -24.21 14.28 3.12
N VAL A 199 -23.22 13.37 3.15
CA VAL A 199 -22.96 12.55 4.34
C VAL A 199 -22.21 13.38 5.37
N PRO A 200 -22.77 13.56 6.59
CA PRO A 200 -22.02 14.16 7.69
C PRO A 200 -20.74 13.36 7.94
N ALA A 201 -19.59 14.03 7.94
CA ALA A 201 -18.36 13.39 8.37
C ALA A 201 -18.55 12.89 9.82
N ILE A 202 -18.24 11.61 10.08
CA ILE A 202 -18.01 11.18 11.46
C ILE A 202 -16.81 12.01 11.90
N SER A 203 -17.03 12.90 12.88
CA SER A 203 -16.09 13.98 13.20
C SER A 203 -14.70 13.40 13.44
N ALA A 204 -13.75 13.82 12.61
CA ALA A 204 -12.37 13.32 12.62
C ALA A 204 -11.59 13.79 13.87
N GLY A 205 -12.11 14.76 14.61
CA GLY A 205 -11.41 15.49 15.67
C GLY A 205 -11.93 15.29 17.08
N GLU A 206 -13.01 14.53 17.29
CA GLU A 206 -13.56 14.42 18.62
C GLU A 206 -13.17 13.07 19.26
N ARG A 207 -12.59 13.16 20.46
CA ARG A 207 -12.70 12.09 21.45
C ARG A 207 -14.16 11.71 21.48
N SER A 208 -14.45 10.39 21.52
CA SER A 208 -15.78 9.83 21.58
C SER A 208 -16.85 10.85 22.00
N LEU A 209 -17.73 11.26 21.06
CA LEU A 209 -18.88 12.08 21.41
C LEU A 209 -19.61 11.37 22.55
N ASP A 210 -19.71 11.99 23.71
CA ASP A 210 -20.48 11.54 24.85
C ASP A 210 -20.07 10.20 25.50
N GLY A 211 -18.79 9.79 25.43
CA GLY A 211 -18.33 8.55 26.07
C GLY A 211 -18.77 7.26 25.35
N VAL A 212 -19.38 7.36 24.17
CA VAL A 212 -19.78 6.20 23.36
C VAL A 212 -18.56 5.62 22.61
N PRO A 213 -18.25 4.32 22.73
CA PRO A 213 -17.18 3.68 22.00
C PRO A 213 -17.30 3.83 20.49
N LEU A 214 -16.16 3.98 19.80
CA LEU A 214 -16.12 4.23 18.35
C LEU A 214 -16.88 3.16 17.54
N HIS A 215 -16.75 1.88 17.90
CA HIS A 215 -17.45 0.80 17.21
C HIS A 215 -18.99 0.91 17.34
N GLU A 216 -19.51 1.42 18.47
CA GLU A 216 -20.92 1.69 18.63
C GLU A 216 -21.38 2.89 17.80
N GLN A 217 -20.56 3.95 17.71
CA GLN A 217 -20.85 5.08 16.84
C GLN A 217 -20.96 4.65 15.39
N ILE A 218 -20.03 3.81 14.93
CA ILE A 218 -20.04 3.22 13.58
C ILE A 218 -21.28 2.34 13.40
N ALA A 219 -21.65 1.53 14.41
CA ALA A 219 -22.85 0.70 14.35
C ALA A 219 -24.12 1.54 14.24
N ARG A 220 -24.23 2.65 14.98
CA ARG A 220 -25.35 3.60 14.87
C ARG A 220 -25.41 4.25 13.46
N HIS A 221 -24.26 4.62 12.90
CA HIS A 221 -24.20 5.16 11.55
C HIS A 221 -24.70 4.13 10.52
N ARG A 222 -24.33 2.86 10.66
CA ARG A 222 -24.80 1.76 9.81
C ARG A 222 -26.29 1.40 9.98
N ALA A 223 -26.93 1.84 11.04
CA ALA A 223 -28.38 1.64 11.21
C ALA A 223 -29.20 2.33 10.10
N ASN A 224 -28.65 3.37 9.48
CA ASN A 224 -29.23 3.96 8.28
C ASN A 224 -28.94 3.07 7.08
N SER A 225 -29.99 2.62 6.37
CA SER A 225 -29.87 1.71 5.23
C SER A 225 -29.03 2.26 4.08
N SER A 226 -29.06 3.56 3.83
CA SER A 226 -28.24 4.23 2.80
C SER A 226 -26.75 4.14 3.13
N CYS A 227 -26.38 4.32 4.40
CA CYS A 227 -24.99 4.23 4.88
C CYS A 227 -24.51 2.77 4.93
N ALA A 228 -25.40 1.85 5.31
CA ALA A 228 -25.11 0.42 5.41
C ALA A 228 -24.63 -0.20 4.10
N VAL A 229 -25.06 0.31 2.94
CA VAL A 229 -24.66 -0.21 1.62
C VAL A 229 -23.15 -0.24 1.45
N CYS A 230 -22.45 0.83 1.87
CA CYS A 230 -21.00 0.94 1.80
C CYS A 230 -20.32 0.43 3.07
N HIS A 231 -20.81 0.86 4.24
CA HIS A 231 -20.16 0.61 5.53
C HIS A 231 -20.13 -0.87 5.94
N ASN A 232 -21.13 -1.67 5.55
CA ASN A 232 -21.09 -3.13 5.76
C ASN A 232 -19.94 -3.84 5.03
N ARG A 233 -19.26 -3.16 4.12
CA ARG A 233 -18.10 -3.69 3.42
C ARG A 233 -16.81 -3.03 3.88
N ILE A 234 -16.85 -1.72 4.16
CA ILE A 234 -15.69 -0.90 4.53
C ILE A 234 -15.28 -1.17 5.97
N ASP A 235 -16.25 -1.15 6.91
CA ASP A 235 -15.94 -1.13 8.34
C ASP A 235 -15.33 -2.44 8.88
N PRO A 236 -15.76 -3.65 8.45
CA PRO A 236 -15.27 -4.87 9.06
C PRO A 236 -13.75 -5.04 9.05
N PRO A 237 -13.04 -4.91 7.91
CA PRO A 237 -11.57 -5.04 7.90
C PRO A 237 -10.88 -3.91 8.66
N GLY A 238 -11.47 -2.70 8.68
CA GLY A 238 -10.91 -1.59 9.45
C GLY A 238 -11.09 -1.74 10.95
N LEU A 239 -12.27 -2.20 11.42
CA LEU A 239 -12.53 -2.50 12.83
C LEU A 239 -11.63 -3.61 13.36
N ALA A 240 -11.31 -4.62 12.56
CA ALA A 240 -10.38 -5.67 12.95
C ALA A 240 -8.98 -5.13 13.28
N LEU A 241 -8.56 -3.98 12.71
CA LEU A 241 -7.27 -3.35 13.01
C LEU A 241 -7.29 -2.37 14.21
N GLU A 242 -8.35 -2.33 15.02
CA GLU A 242 -8.44 -1.40 16.16
C GLU A 242 -7.50 -1.74 17.32
N TYR A 243 -6.88 -2.92 17.33
CA TYR A 243 -5.74 -3.16 18.21
C TYR A 243 -4.56 -2.22 17.96
N TYR A 244 -4.55 -1.48 16.84
CA TYR A 244 -3.54 -0.46 16.59
C TYR A 244 -4.11 0.94 16.84
N ASP A 245 -3.38 1.73 17.61
CA ASP A 245 -3.70 3.14 17.83
C ASP A 245 -3.39 4.02 16.59
N ALA A 246 -3.42 5.35 16.77
CA ALA A 246 -3.19 6.28 15.66
C ALA A 246 -1.74 6.27 15.13
N ILE A 247 -0.78 5.84 15.91
CA ILE A 247 0.63 5.72 15.54
C ILE A 247 1.05 4.27 15.27
N GLY A 248 0.08 3.38 15.03
CA GLY A 248 0.34 1.98 14.73
C GLY A 248 0.91 1.16 15.91
N ARG A 249 0.82 1.64 17.15
CA ARG A 249 1.19 0.85 18.33
C ARG A 249 0.09 -0.17 18.62
N TRP A 250 0.48 -1.40 18.88
CA TRP A 250 -0.47 -2.43 19.31
C TRP A 250 -0.91 -2.22 20.76
N ARG A 251 -2.21 -2.41 21.02
CA ARG A 251 -2.83 -2.27 22.34
C ARG A 251 -3.99 -3.26 22.51
N SER A 252 -4.12 -3.86 23.68
CA SER A 252 -5.29 -4.66 24.06
C SER A 252 -6.37 -3.88 24.82
N THR A 253 -5.97 -2.74 25.42
CA THR A 253 -6.86 -1.84 26.17
C THR A 253 -6.75 -0.41 25.64
N ASP A 254 -7.81 0.38 25.77
CA ASP A 254 -7.81 1.80 25.53
C ASP A 254 -7.15 2.61 26.68
N LYS A 255 -7.14 3.94 26.56
CA LYS A 255 -6.56 4.84 27.58
C LYS A 255 -7.33 4.79 28.91
N GLU A 256 -8.59 4.37 28.88
CA GLU A 256 -9.48 4.20 30.02
C GLU A 256 -9.39 2.79 30.64
N GLY A 257 -8.53 1.92 30.11
CA GLY A 257 -8.33 0.54 30.58
C GLY A 257 -9.42 -0.45 30.14
N LYS A 258 -10.30 -0.06 29.21
CA LYS A 258 -11.31 -0.96 28.65
C LYS A 258 -10.71 -1.79 27.53
N GLU A 259 -11.20 -3.00 27.35
CA GLU A 259 -10.79 -3.87 26.24
C GLU A 259 -11.11 -3.23 24.89
N VAL A 260 -10.14 -3.27 23.97
CA VAL A 260 -10.30 -2.74 22.63
C VAL A 260 -11.16 -3.68 21.78
N PHE A 261 -12.20 -3.12 21.17
CA PHE A 261 -13.04 -3.85 20.24
C PHE A 261 -12.37 -3.90 18.86
N ALA A 262 -11.66 -5.00 18.55
CA ALA A 262 -10.93 -5.19 17.30
C ALA A 262 -11.52 -6.36 16.50
N ARG A 263 -12.79 -6.25 16.14
CA ARG A 263 -13.50 -7.25 15.35
C ARG A 263 -14.52 -6.63 14.40
N GLY A 264 -14.67 -7.23 13.23
CA GLY A 264 -15.67 -6.83 12.24
C GLY A 264 -16.33 -8.04 11.59
N GLU A 265 -17.62 -7.96 11.30
CA GLU A 265 -18.38 -9.02 10.66
C GLU A 265 -18.63 -8.66 9.20
N LEU A 266 -18.23 -9.54 8.27
CA LEU A 266 -18.48 -9.43 6.85
C LEU A 266 -19.93 -9.80 6.52
N ARG A 267 -20.42 -9.42 5.35
CA ARG A 267 -21.78 -9.72 4.89
C ARG A 267 -22.09 -11.24 4.76
N ASP A 268 -21.07 -12.05 4.59
CA ASP A 268 -21.17 -13.51 4.52
C ASP A 268 -21.11 -14.21 5.89
N GLY A 269 -21.10 -13.44 6.97
CA GLY A 269 -21.07 -13.92 8.34
C GLY A 269 -19.67 -14.24 8.89
N ARG A 270 -18.61 -14.14 8.08
CA ARG A 270 -17.24 -14.30 8.59
C ARG A 270 -16.90 -13.15 9.53
N VAL A 271 -16.27 -13.48 10.64
CA VAL A 271 -15.81 -12.51 11.65
C VAL A 271 -14.31 -12.36 11.54
N LEU A 272 -13.87 -11.14 11.29
CA LEU A 272 -12.45 -10.76 11.25
C LEU A 272 -12.05 -10.30 12.66
N VAL A 273 -10.98 -10.86 13.21
CA VAL A 273 -10.44 -10.47 14.51
C VAL A 273 -8.96 -10.15 14.37
N GLY A 274 -8.58 -8.95 14.76
CA GLY A 274 -7.18 -8.52 14.74
C GLY A 274 -6.55 -8.57 13.35
N LEU A 275 -5.21 -8.53 13.31
CA LEU A 275 -4.43 -8.61 12.09
C LEU A 275 -4.63 -9.93 11.35
N GLU A 276 -4.76 -11.03 12.10
CA GLU A 276 -4.94 -12.35 11.49
C GLU A 276 -6.24 -12.43 10.68
N GLY A 277 -7.36 -11.93 11.22
CA GLY A 277 -8.62 -11.87 10.47
C GLY A 277 -8.51 -11.04 9.17
N VAL A 278 -7.75 -9.93 9.20
CA VAL A 278 -7.50 -9.14 7.99
C VAL A 278 -6.63 -9.90 6.99
N ARG A 279 -5.63 -10.65 7.44
CA ARG A 279 -4.79 -11.50 6.58
C ARG A 279 -5.56 -12.64 5.93
N GLU A 280 -6.44 -13.31 6.68
CA GLU A 280 -7.32 -14.35 6.14
C GLU A 280 -8.25 -13.78 5.06
N PHE A 281 -8.84 -12.61 5.33
CA PHE A 281 -9.64 -11.89 4.35
C PHE A 281 -8.81 -11.53 3.11
N ALA A 282 -7.63 -10.92 3.27
CA ALA A 282 -6.76 -10.56 2.17
C ALA A 282 -6.27 -11.79 1.38
N THR A 283 -6.06 -12.92 2.06
CA THR A 283 -5.70 -14.21 1.43
C THR A 283 -6.86 -14.74 0.59
N SER A 284 -8.10 -14.63 1.07
CA SER A 284 -9.28 -15.00 0.26
C SER A 284 -9.46 -14.10 -0.97
N GLU A 285 -8.93 -12.88 -0.93
CA GLU A 285 -8.96 -11.88 -2.00
C GLU A 285 -7.61 -11.74 -2.75
N GLN A 286 -6.69 -12.69 -2.59
CA GLN A 286 -5.33 -12.58 -3.14
C GLN A 286 -5.30 -12.41 -4.67
N ALA A 287 -6.29 -12.92 -5.40
CA ALA A 287 -6.42 -12.70 -6.84
C ALA A 287 -6.63 -11.21 -7.16
N ASN A 288 -7.45 -10.52 -6.36
CA ASN A 288 -7.67 -9.08 -6.48
C ASN A 288 -6.41 -8.30 -6.14
N MET A 289 -5.66 -8.70 -5.11
CA MET A 289 -4.38 -8.07 -4.76
C MET A 289 -3.33 -8.25 -5.88
N ARG A 290 -3.18 -9.46 -6.46
CA ARG A 290 -2.30 -9.68 -7.61
C ARG A 290 -2.71 -8.83 -8.81
N ARG A 291 -4.00 -8.71 -9.08
CA ARG A 291 -4.53 -7.84 -10.12
C ARG A 291 -4.19 -6.37 -9.85
N GLN A 292 -4.39 -5.92 -8.63
CA GLN A 292 -4.08 -4.55 -8.22
C GLN A 292 -2.58 -4.25 -8.36
N PHE A 293 -1.71 -5.12 -7.85
CA PHE A 293 -0.26 -5.01 -8.03
C PHE A 293 0.11 -4.90 -9.51
N SER A 294 -0.36 -5.82 -10.35
CA SER A 294 -0.07 -5.84 -11.78
C SER A 294 -0.55 -4.57 -12.50
N ARG A 295 -1.76 -4.10 -12.18
CA ARG A 295 -2.31 -2.84 -12.73
C ARG A 295 -1.48 -1.62 -12.32
N LYS A 296 -1.09 -1.55 -11.04
CA LYS A 296 -0.29 -0.43 -10.53
C LYS A 296 1.12 -0.43 -11.09
N LEU A 297 1.75 -1.61 -11.19
CA LEU A 297 3.07 -1.77 -11.78
C LEU A 297 3.07 -1.35 -13.26
N LEU A 298 2.08 -1.80 -14.03
CA LEU A 298 1.90 -1.40 -15.42
C LEU A 298 1.67 0.10 -15.55
N ALA A 299 0.78 0.67 -14.72
CA ALA A 299 0.50 2.10 -14.75
C ALA A 299 1.75 2.93 -14.44
N TYR A 300 2.54 2.52 -13.46
CA TYR A 300 3.80 3.15 -13.11
C TYR A 300 4.81 3.10 -14.26
N ALA A 301 5.03 1.91 -14.83
CA ALA A 301 6.02 1.72 -15.89
C ALA A 301 5.65 2.46 -17.20
N LEU A 302 4.36 2.54 -17.52
CA LEU A 302 3.88 3.20 -18.75
C LEU A 302 3.54 4.68 -18.55
N GLY A 303 3.52 5.19 -17.31
CA GLY A 303 3.17 6.58 -16.99
C GLY A 303 1.72 6.95 -17.37
N ARG A 304 0.82 5.96 -17.42
CA ARG A 304 -0.60 6.13 -17.76
C ARG A 304 -1.49 5.12 -17.06
N ASN A 305 -2.78 5.39 -16.99
CA ASN A 305 -3.75 4.41 -16.52
C ASN A 305 -3.84 3.20 -17.48
N PRO A 306 -4.12 1.99 -16.95
CA PRO A 306 -4.36 0.81 -17.78
C PRO A 306 -5.55 1.02 -18.70
N LEU A 307 -5.41 0.57 -19.95
CA LEU A 307 -6.45 0.57 -20.98
C LEU A 307 -7.07 -0.84 -21.11
N PRO A 308 -8.24 -0.98 -21.73
CA PRO A 308 -8.82 -2.29 -22.02
C PRO A 308 -7.89 -3.23 -22.80
N SER A 309 -7.04 -2.68 -23.69
CA SER A 309 -6.03 -3.42 -24.46
C SER A 309 -4.87 -3.99 -23.59
N ASP A 310 -4.72 -3.54 -22.34
CA ASP A 310 -3.68 -4.04 -21.44
C ASP A 310 -4.14 -5.26 -20.65
N ARG A 311 -5.42 -5.66 -20.78
CA ARG A 311 -6.02 -6.74 -19.97
C ARG A 311 -5.25 -8.05 -20.08
N GLN A 312 -4.89 -8.47 -21.29
CA GLN A 312 -4.15 -9.73 -21.49
C GLN A 312 -2.79 -9.72 -20.78
N LEU A 313 -2.08 -8.59 -20.81
CA LEU A 313 -0.81 -8.45 -20.10
C LEU A 313 -1.01 -8.50 -18.58
N ILE A 314 -2.03 -7.80 -18.06
CA ILE A 314 -2.36 -7.83 -16.63
C ILE A 314 -2.70 -9.26 -16.18
N ASP A 315 -3.54 -9.98 -16.95
CA ASP A 315 -3.93 -11.36 -16.62
C ASP A 315 -2.71 -12.30 -16.69
N ALA A 316 -1.79 -12.14 -17.64
CA ALA A 316 -0.54 -12.88 -17.71
C ALA A 316 0.37 -12.60 -16.49
N MET A 317 0.51 -11.33 -16.09
CA MET A 317 1.27 -10.95 -14.88
C MET A 317 0.66 -11.57 -13.62
N MET A 318 -0.68 -11.55 -13.49
CA MET A 318 -1.38 -12.18 -12.36
C MET A 318 -1.09 -13.68 -12.27
N THR A 319 -1.18 -14.40 -13.39
CA THR A 319 -0.92 -15.84 -13.45
C THR A 319 0.54 -16.16 -13.11
N ALA A 320 1.49 -15.35 -13.60
CA ALA A 320 2.91 -15.55 -13.31
C ALA A 320 3.26 -15.29 -11.82
N LEU A 321 2.45 -14.53 -11.11
CA LEU A 321 2.59 -14.30 -9.67
C LEU A 321 2.00 -15.44 -8.81
N GLU A 322 1.40 -16.46 -9.42
CA GLU A 322 0.85 -17.64 -8.71
C GLU A 322 1.86 -18.78 -8.60
N PRO A 323 1.81 -19.57 -7.53
CA PRO A 323 1.18 -19.28 -6.23
C PRO A 323 2.07 -18.40 -5.35
N ILE A 324 3.39 -18.41 -5.59
CA ILE A 324 4.43 -17.73 -4.78
C ILE A 324 5.40 -16.91 -5.64
N GLY A 325 4.97 -16.48 -6.82
CA GLY A 325 5.80 -15.66 -7.71
C GLY A 325 6.20 -14.33 -7.08
N GLY A 326 7.47 -13.96 -7.25
CA GLY A 326 7.98 -12.66 -6.86
C GLY A 326 7.80 -11.60 -7.97
N PRO A 327 8.03 -10.32 -7.68
CA PRO A 327 7.79 -9.22 -8.62
C PRO A 327 8.55 -9.31 -9.95
N SER A 328 9.70 -10.00 -9.99
CA SER A 328 10.54 -10.06 -11.19
C SER A 328 9.83 -10.69 -12.39
N VAL A 329 8.95 -11.68 -12.17
CA VAL A 329 8.19 -12.31 -13.26
C VAL A 329 7.20 -11.33 -13.90
N ALA A 330 6.57 -10.49 -13.09
CA ALA A 330 5.66 -9.45 -13.58
C ALA A 330 6.44 -8.33 -14.31
N VAL A 331 7.60 -7.95 -13.80
CA VAL A 331 8.50 -6.98 -14.45
C VAL A 331 8.98 -7.53 -15.80
N ASP A 332 9.39 -8.82 -15.87
CA ASP A 332 9.85 -9.43 -17.12
C ASP A 332 8.76 -9.43 -18.20
N LEU A 333 7.55 -9.87 -17.86
CA LEU A 333 6.40 -9.82 -18.77
C LEU A 333 6.12 -8.40 -19.25
N LEU A 334 6.18 -7.42 -18.34
CA LEU A 334 5.92 -6.03 -18.65
C LEU A 334 6.94 -5.46 -19.64
N ILE A 335 8.26 -5.63 -19.38
CA ILE A 335 9.31 -5.04 -20.23
C ILE A 335 9.42 -5.72 -21.59
N ARG A 336 9.02 -6.99 -21.71
CA ARG A 336 8.94 -7.73 -22.99
C ARG A 336 7.68 -7.38 -23.78
N SER A 337 6.69 -6.76 -23.15
CA SER A 337 5.39 -6.47 -23.80
C SER A 337 5.49 -5.42 -24.91
N PRO A 338 4.64 -5.49 -25.93
CA PRO A 338 4.52 -4.44 -26.94
C PRO A 338 4.18 -3.07 -26.34
N GLN A 339 3.38 -3.05 -25.27
CA GLN A 339 2.97 -1.83 -24.56
C GLN A 339 4.16 -1.05 -23.98
N PHE A 340 5.20 -1.76 -23.53
CA PHE A 340 6.42 -1.16 -22.99
C PHE A 340 7.43 -0.83 -24.09
N ARG A 341 7.59 -1.72 -25.08
CA ARG A 341 8.65 -1.65 -26.11
C ARG A 341 8.33 -0.69 -27.23
N PHE A 342 7.04 -0.48 -27.55
CA PHE A 342 6.64 0.33 -28.69
C PHE A 342 5.82 1.53 -28.24
N ARG A 343 6.14 2.70 -28.79
CA ARG A 343 5.35 3.91 -28.59
C ARG A 343 4.18 3.91 -29.57
N ARG A 344 2.95 4.14 -29.08
CA ARG A 344 1.80 4.39 -29.98
C ARG A 344 2.07 5.66 -30.79
N ASP A 345 1.84 5.61 -32.08
CA ASP A 345 1.86 6.80 -32.91
C ASP A 345 0.51 7.54 -32.71
N PRO A 346 0.53 8.82 -32.30
CA PRO A 346 -0.68 9.60 -32.11
C PRO A 346 -1.52 9.77 -33.37
N SER A 347 -0.92 9.62 -34.57
CA SER A 347 -1.60 9.76 -35.85
C SER A 347 -2.61 8.63 -36.15
N THR A 348 -2.44 7.46 -35.54
CA THR A 348 -3.36 6.32 -35.73
C THR A 348 -4.67 6.44 -34.93
N ASP A 349 -4.71 7.26 -33.87
CA ASP A 349 -5.93 7.44 -33.07
C ASP A 349 -6.94 8.41 -33.73
N GLN A 350 -6.51 9.25 -34.70
CA GLN A 350 -7.40 10.17 -35.42
C GLN A 350 -8.18 9.48 -36.56
N ALA A 351 -7.72 8.33 -37.04
CA ALA A 351 -8.35 7.61 -38.13
C ALA A 351 -9.58 6.76 -37.71
N SER A 352 -9.82 6.58 -36.42
CA SER A 352 -10.91 5.74 -35.87
C SER A 352 -12.09 6.51 -35.26
N ALA A 353 -12.10 7.85 -35.35
CA ALA A 353 -13.27 8.62 -34.94
C ALA A 353 -14.36 8.51 -36.01
N PRO A 354 -15.56 7.91 -35.72
CA PRO A 354 -16.64 7.90 -36.71
C PRO A 354 -17.10 9.33 -36.94
N HIS A 355 -17.07 9.75 -38.19
CA HIS A 355 -17.72 10.98 -38.64
C HIS A 355 -19.19 10.92 -38.19
N ARG A 356 -19.56 11.61 -37.13
CA ARG A 356 -20.98 11.91 -36.85
C ARG A 356 -21.43 12.93 -37.90
N ARG A 357 -22.27 12.47 -38.80
CA ARG A 357 -23.17 13.33 -39.58
C ARG A 357 -24.41 13.63 -38.77
#